data_e57a9657ce3df19f1782f3e3d88c299c
#
_entry.id   e57a9657ce3df19f1782f3e3d88c299c
#
_cell.length_a   1.000
_cell.length_b   1.000
_cell.length_c   1.000
_cell.angle_alpha   90.00
_cell.angle_beta   90.00
_cell.angle_gamma   90.00
#
_symmetry.space_group_name_H-M   'P 1'
#
loop_
_entity.id
_entity.type
_entity.pdbx_description
1 polymer ?
#
loop_
_entity_poly.entity_id
_entity_poly.type
_entity_poly.pdbx_seq_one_letter_code
_entity_poly.pdbx_strand_id
1 'polypeptide(L)' 'MTERDTDMLFENIRNLREDNDKKQIELAEYLNIKQTTYSKYELGKINIPIEVFIKLADYYDVSIDYLVGR' A
#
# COMPACT_ATOMS: atom_id res chain seq x y z
N MET A 1 10.95 -8.04 15.79
CA MET A 1 11.58 -8.25 14.51
C MET A 1 11.08 -7.24 13.52
N THR A 2 11.95 -6.37 13.13
CA THR A 2 11.59 -5.28 12.25
C THR A 2 11.23 -5.75 10.85
N GLU A 3 11.93 -6.77 10.37
CA GLU A 3 11.67 -7.29 9.03
C GLU A 3 10.25 -7.84 8.92
N ARG A 4 9.80 -8.52 9.96
CA ARG A 4 8.47 -9.10 9.96
C ARG A 4 7.40 -8.01 9.92
N ASP A 5 7.60 -6.94 10.69
CA ASP A 5 6.66 -5.83 10.70
C ASP A 5 6.60 -5.17 9.32
N THR A 6 7.75 -5.04 8.68
CA THR A 6 7.82 -4.46 7.34
C THR A 6 7.07 -5.32 6.34
N ASP A 7 7.23 -6.65 6.44
CA ASP A 7 6.54 -7.56 5.54
C ASP A 7 5.03 -7.45 5.70
N MET A 8 4.54 -7.35 6.95
CA MET A 8 3.11 -7.20 7.20
C MET A 8 2.57 -5.92 6.56
N LEU A 9 3.34 -4.85 6.65
CA LEU A 9 2.95 -3.57 6.08
C LEU A 9 2.68 -3.69 4.58
N PHE A 10 3.62 -4.28 3.87
CA PHE A 10 3.49 -4.43 2.42
C PHE A 10 2.37 -5.39 2.05
N GLU A 11 2.23 -6.45 2.82
CA GLU A 11 1.16 -7.41 2.58
C GLU A 11 -0.22 -6.80 2.76
N ASN A 12 -0.36 -5.92 3.74
CA ASN A 12 -1.65 -5.28 3.97
C ASN A 12 -2.08 -4.46 2.77
N ILE A 13 -1.16 -3.74 2.16
CA ILE A 13 -1.46 -2.93 0.98
C ILE A 13 -1.92 -3.82 -0.17
N ARG A 14 -1.20 -4.89 -0.41
CA ARG A 14 -1.55 -5.82 -1.49
C ARG A 14 -2.87 -6.51 -1.22
N ASN A 15 -3.06 -6.96 0.02
CA ASN A 15 -4.29 -7.65 0.38
C ASN A 15 -5.52 -6.77 0.21
N LEU A 16 -5.41 -5.50 0.62
CA LEU A 16 -6.52 -4.57 0.44
C LEU A 16 -6.84 -4.39 -1.04
N ARG A 17 -5.79 -4.27 -1.85
CA ARG A 17 -6.01 -4.10 -3.29
C ARG A 17 -6.72 -5.31 -3.87
N GLU A 18 -6.25 -6.51 -3.53
CA GLU A 18 -6.85 -7.74 -4.05
C GLU A 18 -8.25 -7.95 -3.52
N ASP A 19 -8.47 -7.65 -2.25
CA ASP A 19 -9.79 -7.82 -1.63
C ASP A 19 -10.83 -6.90 -2.28
N ASN A 20 -10.40 -5.77 -2.81
CA ASN A 20 -11.28 -4.82 -3.46
C ASN A 20 -11.28 -4.95 -4.98
N ASP A 21 -10.69 -6.03 -5.50
CA ASP A 21 -10.66 -6.31 -6.94
C ASP A 21 -10.05 -5.17 -7.75
N LYS A 22 -9.00 -4.56 -7.20
CA LYS A 22 -8.31 -3.46 -7.87
C LYS A 22 -7.03 -3.95 -8.51
N LYS A 23 -6.65 -3.31 -9.61
CA LYS A 23 -5.39 -3.60 -10.28
C LYS A 23 -4.35 -2.59 -9.84
N GLN A 24 -3.07 -3.00 -9.92
CA GLN A 24 -1.98 -2.09 -9.55
C GLN A 24 -2.03 -0.78 -10.32
N ILE A 25 -2.39 -0.85 -11.61
CA ILE A 25 -2.43 0.37 -12.42
C ILE A 25 -3.49 1.35 -11.89
N GLU A 26 -4.61 0.84 -11.36
CA GLU A 26 -5.64 1.70 -10.81
C GLU A 26 -5.12 2.47 -9.61
N LEU A 27 -4.38 1.81 -8.74
CA LEU A 27 -3.81 2.46 -7.58
C LEU A 27 -2.72 3.45 -7.98
N ALA A 28 -1.91 3.08 -8.96
CA ALA A 28 -0.86 3.97 -9.44
C ALA A 28 -1.46 5.26 -10.00
N GLU A 29 -2.55 5.13 -10.76
CA GLU A 29 -3.23 6.30 -11.31
C GLU A 29 -3.82 7.16 -10.21
N TYR A 30 -4.46 6.53 -9.22
CA TYR A 30 -5.00 7.28 -8.10
C TYR A 30 -3.92 8.05 -7.37
N LEU A 31 -2.77 7.42 -7.16
CA LEU A 31 -1.65 8.04 -6.46
C LEU A 31 -0.82 8.98 -7.33
N ASN A 32 -1.10 8.99 -8.63
CA ASN A 32 -0.38 9.81 -9.60
C ASN A 32 1.10 9.44 -9.65
N ILE A 33 1.38 8.15 -9.68
CA ILE A 33 2.73 7.61 -9.78
C ILE A 33 2.75 6.54 -10.87
N LYS A 34 3.94 6.10 -11.22
CA LYS A 34 4.09 5.03 -12.21
C LYS A 34 3.70 3.70 -11.59
N GLN A 35 3.17 2.81 -12.41
CA GLN A 35 2.82 1.47 -11.93
C GLN A 35 4.04 0.75 -11.39
N THR A 36 5.21 0.93 -12.01
CA THR A 36 6.42 0.28 -11.52
C THR A 36 6.78 0.75 -10.12
N THR A 37 6.55 2.03 -9.83
CA THR A 37 6.78 2.56 -8.50
C THR A 37 5.81 1.93 -7.50
N TYR A 38 4.54 1.87 -7.85
CA TYR A 38 3.55 1.28 -6.97
C TYR A 38 3.88 -0.20 -6.71
N SER A 39 4.28 -0.92 -7.76
CA SER A 39 4.64 -2.32 -7.61
C SER A 39 5.78 -2.50 -6.62
N LYS A 40 6.75 -1.59 -6.63
CA LYS A 40 7.86 -1.66 -5.69
C LYS A 40 7.40 -1.45 -4.25
N TYR A 41 6.35 -0.68 -4.04
CA TYR A 41 5.79 -0.53 -2.69
C TYR A 41 5.28 -1.88 -2.19
N GLU A 42 4.53 -2.60 -3.01
CA GLU A 42 3.98 -3.89 -2.58
C GLU A 42 5.07 -4.94 -2.39
N LEU A 43 6.16 -4.82 -3.13
CA LEU A 43 7.26 -5.76 -3.01
C LEU A 43 8.23 -5.40 -1.89
N GLY A 44 8.06 -4.27 -1.26
CA GLY A 44 8.94 -3.85 -0.19
C GLY A 44 10.31 -3.39 -0.65
N LYS A 45 10.43 -3.01 -1.92
CA LYS A 45 11.73 -2.63 -2.49
C LYS A 45 12.08 -1.18 -2.23
N ILE A 46 11.09 -0.33 -1.97
CA ILE A 46 11.33 1.07 -1.66
C ILE A 46 10.42 1.47 -0.51
N ASN A 47 10.82 2.52 0.20
CA ASN A 47 10.03 3.03 1.31
C ASN A 47 8.76 3.68 0.79
N ILE A 48 7.68 3.54 1.57
CA ILE A 48 6.40 4.15 1.22
C ILE A 48 6.27 5.46 1.99
N PRO A 49 6.14 6.59 1.29
CA PRO A 49 5.96 7.87 1.99
C PRO A 49 4.66 7.87 2.79
N ILE A 50 4.67 8.62 3.90
CA ILE A 50 3.47 8.69 4.75
C ILE A 50 2.28 9.22 3.96
N GLU A 51 2.51 10.10 3.00
CA GLU A 51 1.43 10.64 2.18
C GLU A 51 0.70 9.55 1.41
N VAL A 52 1.44 8.54 0.96
CA VAL A 52 0.82 7.43 0.23
C VAL A 52 -0.09 6.64 1.16
N PHE A 53 0.35 6.43 2.41
CA PHE A 53 -0.49 5.74 3.39
C PHE A 53 -1.78 6.50 3.65
N ILE A 54 -1.69 7.82 3.76
CA ILE A 54 -2.88 8.65 4.00
C ILE A 54 -3.83 8.51 2.82
N LYS A 55 -3.32 8.58 1.60
CA LYS A 55 -4.16 8.46 0.41
C LYS A 55 -4.78 7.08 0.28
N LEU A 56 -4.01 6.03 0.61
CA LEU A 56 -4.55 4.68 0.54
C LEU A 56 -5.61 4.46 1.61
N ALA A 57 -5.42 5.00 2.81
CA ALA A 57 -6.43 4.91 3.85
C ALA A 57 -7.74 5.55 3.39
N ASP A 58 -7.65 6.72 2.76
CA ASP A 58 -8.83 7.37 2.21
C ASP A 58 -9.47 6.55 1.10
N TYR A 59 -8.65 6.02 0.23
CA TYR A 59 -9.13 5.26 -0.94
C TYR A 59 -9.95 4.05 -0.50
N TYR A 60 -9.47 3.34 0.51
CA TYR A 60 -10.11 2.11 0.99
C TYR A 60 -11.04 2.34 2.17
N ASP A 61 -11.10 3.58 2.66
CA ASP A 61 -11.93 3.93 3.83
C ASP A 61 -11.55 3.09 5.05
N VAL A 62 -10.27 3.03 5.32
CA VAL A 62 -9.74 2.33 6.49
C VAL A 62 -8.81 3.27 7.25
N SER A 63 -8.47 2.90 8.48
CA SER A 63 -7.55 3.71 9.27
C SER A 63 -6.11 3.46 8.84
N ILE A 64 -5.25 4.42 9.12
CA ILE A 64 -3.82 4.25 8.88
C ILE A 64 -3.28 3.12 9.77
N ASP A 65 -3.78 3.02 11.00
CA ASP A 65 -3.39 1.94 11.89
C ASP A 65 -3.62 0.57 11.25
N TYR A 66 -4.73 0.43 10.57
CA TYR A 66 -5.03 -0.81 9.87
C TYR A 66 -3.97 -1.11 8.81
N LEU A 67 -3.60 -0.08 8.03
CA LEU A 67 -2.62 -0.26 6.96
C LEU A 67 -1.24 -0.65 7.47
N VAL A 68 -0.84 -0.08 8.61
CA VAL A 68 0.49 -0.38 9.14
C VAL A 68 0.51 -1.60 10.06
N GLY A 69 -0.62 -2.29 10.19
CA GLY A 69 -0.66 -3.54 10.92
C GLY A 69 -0.74 -3.42 12.43
N ARG A 70 -1.37 -2.37 12.90
CA ARG A 70 -1.49 -2.16 14.35
C ARG A 70 -2.89 -2.39 14.84
#